data_ea6f1b069a414f1b0567fc3d94a40b37
#
_entry.id   ea6f1b069a414f1b0567fc3d94a40b37
#
_cell.length_a   1.000
_cell.length_b   1.000
_cell.length_c   1.000
_cell.angle_alpha   90.00
_cell.angle_beta   90.00
_cell.angle_gamma   90.00
#
_symmetry.space_group_name_H-M   'P 1'
#
loop_
_entity.id
_entity.type
_entity.pdbx_description
1 polymer ?
#
loop_
_entity_poly.entity_id
_entity_poly.type
_entity_poly.pdbx_seq_one_letter_code
_entity_poly.pdbx_strand_id
1 'polypeptide(L)'
;MLDHEHEMEPILPLRNDIGLAVRPIFSAGMSRLGWVLFFWLLIAPAYAAEPSSTPGDSPAVSADSGLWHYGAYLDVAYILNFNFPENHLWRNRATAARHNEFAPNMALAYVRKDVNESSRWGMELGVQGGYDSERFAFLQGEREVSGADTLRHIHRANVSYLAPVGKGLTITAGLFNSLIGYESLYAKDNVNYTRSWIADNTPYMMFGVNAKYPVTDNLTVAAFVVNGYYHLSHPNDQPSYGGQWAYKATPQLTLTQTVYGGPDQTNTALQFWRFYANHILEWKGEDLTLAASYDVGTEGMADRPGHPRAFVMGGNVVARWHVTGPWALAVRPEFYWDRNGRWTGSEQFVKAMTSTIEYRIPYKWTNTTVRLEHRWDESTGAGGGFFRRGEVQPGVLSLTPNQHLVLLGILWTFDSP
;
A
#
# COMPACT_ATOMS: atom_id res chain seq x y z
N MET A 1 19.07 -23.54 -50.43
CA MET A 1 20.16 -22.77 -51.06
C MET A 1 19.69 -21.32 -51.16
N LEU A 2 20.23 -20.51 -50.37
CA LEU A 2 20.35 -19.05 -50.21
C LEU A 2 20.05 -18.62 -48.80
N ASP A 3 21.16 -18.50 -48.07
CA ASP A 3 21.28 -17.82 -46.77
C ASP A 3 21.00 -16.34 -46.95
N HIS A 4 20.27 -15.75 -45.99
CA HIS A 4 20.31 -14.33 -45.66
C HIS A 4 20.49 -14.19 -44.18
N GLU A 5 21.74 -14.11 -43.76
CA GLU A 5 22.16 -13.53 -42.51
C GLU A 5 21.86 -12.01 -42.53
N HIS A 6 21.05 -11.52 -41.60
CA HIS A 6 20.97 -10.10 -41.27
C HIS A 6 21.83 -9.85 -40.04
N GLU A 7 23.02 -9.29 -40.30
CA GLU A 7 23.85 -8.66 -39.29
C GLU A 7 23.10 -7.46 -38.70
N MET A 8 22.91 -7.45 -37.37
CA MET A 8 22.51 -6.29 -36.62
C MET A 8 23.77 -5.54 -36.16
N GLU A 9 23.95 -4.34 -36.68
CA GLU A 9 24.97 -3.39 -36.21
C GLU A 9 24.68 -2.92 -34.77
N PRO A 10 25.71 -2.73 -33.93
CA PRO A 10 25.54 -2.25 -32.57
C PRO A 10 25.33 -0.72 -32.55
N ILE A 11 24.27 -0.27 -31.92
CA ILE A 11 24.00 1.14 -31.65
C ILE A 11 24.97 1.66 -30.59
N LEU A 12 25.82 2.58 -30.97
CA LEU A 12 26.76 3.30 -30.12
C LEU A 12 26.02 4.25 -29.14
N PRO A 13 26.46 4.40 -27.88
CA PRO A 13 25.88 5.35 -26.96
C PRO A 13 26.37 6.78 -27.28
N LEU A 14 25.46 7.70 -27.39
CA LEU A 14 25.71 9.13 -27.49
C LEU A 14 26.26 9.68 -26.15
N ARG A 15 27.49 10.15 -26.23
CA ARG A 15 28.20 10.89 -25.18
C ARG A 15 27.69 12.34 -25.19
N ASN A 16 27.03 12.78 -24.13
CA ASN A 16 26.74 14.20 -23.91
C ASN A 16 27.56 14.72 -22.72
N ASP A 17 28.72 15.29 -23.04
CA ASP A 17 29.44 16.20 -22.17
C ASP A 17 28.83 17.60 -22.34
N ILE A 18 28.02 18.05 -21.37
CA ILE A 18 27.74 19.47 -21.18
C ILE A 18 27.93 19.79 -19.71
N GLY A 19 29.09 20.37 -19.40
CA GLY A 19 29.37 20.99 -18.13
C GLY A 19 28.56 22.27 -17.98
N LEU A 20 27.73 22.36 -16.96
CA LEU A 20 27.11 23.61 -16.52
C LEU A 20 27.27 23.76 -15.00
N ALA A 21 28.01 24.82 -14.66
CA ALA A 21 28.25 25.27 -13.32
C ALA A 21 26.95 25.64 -12.60
N VAL A 22 26.70 25.03 -11.45
CA VAL A 22 25.59 25.36 -10.58
C VAL A 22 26.01 26.49 -9.64
N ARG A 23 25.42 27.66 -9.79
CA ARG A 23 25.37 28.70 -8.75
C ARG A 23 24.08 28.57 -7.95
N PRO A 24 24.09 28.67 -6.61
CA PRO A 24 22.87 28.65 -5.82
C PRO A 24 22.21 30.04 -5.85
N ILE A 25 20.94 30.08 -6.23
CA ILE A 25 20.08 31.25 -6.01
C ILE A 25 18.98 30.86 -5.04
N PHE A 26 19.12 31.28 -3.80
CA PHE A 26 18.00 31.43 -2.90
C PHE A 26 17.23 32.67 -3.29
N SER A 27 15.97 32.54 -3.65
CA SER A 27 15.05 33.67 -3.59
C SER A 27 13.67 33.18 -3.15
N ALA A 28 13.23 33.80 -2.05
CA ALA A 28 11.93 33.62 -1.43
C ALA A 28 10.80 34.11 -2.35
N GLY A 29 9.74 33.32 -2.46
CA GLY A 29 8.49 33.69 -3.11
C GLY A 29 7.35 32.85 -2.59
N MET A 30 6.97 33.06 -1.33
CA MET A 30 5.71 32.52 -0.78
C MET A 30 4.54 33.34 -1.29
N SER A 31 3.76 32.82 -2.22
CA SER A 31 2.49 33.40 -2.63
C SER A 31 1.42 33.18 -1.54
N ARG A 32 0.79 34.29 -1.16
CA ARG A 32 -0.26 34.42 -0.13
C ARG A 32 -1.60 33.86 -0.65
N LEU A 33 -1.80 32.56 -0.64
CA LEU A 33 -3.13 31.95 -0.89
C LEU A 33 -3.42 30.69 -0.04
N GLY A 34 -2.70 30.45 1.03
CA GLY A 34 -2.83 29.24 1.87
C GLY A 34 -3.54 29.44 3.23
N TRP A 35 -4.13 30.59 3.53
CA TRP A 35 -4.56 30.92 4.91
C TRP A 35 -6.08 31.20 5.07
N VAL A 36 -6.96 30.62 4.28
CA VAL A 36 -8.42 30.92 4.39
C VAL A 36 -9.27 29.73 4.84
N LEU A 37 -8.72 28.62 5.29
CA LEU A 37 -9.53 27.48 5.78
C LEU A 37 -9.21 27.04 7.23
N PHE A 38 -8.78 27.94 8.11
CA PHE A 38 -8.43 27.56 9.49
C PHE A 38 -9.20 28.30 10.59
N PHE A 39 -10.43 28.73 10.39
CA PHE A 39 -11.26 29.23 11.49
C PHE A 39 -12.74 29.01 11.21
N TRP A 40 -13.31 27.91 11.68
CA TRP A 40 -14.71 27.76 12.16
C TRP A 40 -14.82 26.40 12.85
N LEU A 41 -14.58 26.36 14.14
CA LEU A 41 -14.93 25.21 14.96
C LEU A 41 -15.07 25.65 16.44
N LEU A 42 -16.30 25.81 16.87
CA LEU A 42 -16.68 25.57 18.26
C LEU A 42 -18.17 25.19 18.29
N ILE A 43 -18.48 24.11 19.05
CA ILE A 43 -19.75 23.71 19.65
C ILE A 43 -20.62 22.77 18.81
N ALA A 44 -20.63 21.48 19.18
CA ALA A 44 -21.81 20.61 19.20
C ALA A 44 -21.61 19.40 20.14
N PRO A 45 -22.69 18.93 20.82
CA PRO A 45 -22.59 17.92 21.88
C PRO A 45 -22.46 16.47 21.36
N ALA A 46 -21.82 15.64 22.20
CA ALA A 46 -21.55 14.24 21.98
C ALA A 46 -22.83 13.38 21.87
N TYR A 47 -22.89 12.54 20.86
CA TYR A 47 -23.71 11.35 20.83
C TYR A 47 -22.82 10.13 20.62
N ALA A 48 -22.98 9.12 21.45
CA ALA A 48 -22.21 7.88 21.43
C ALA A 48 -22.44 7.10 20.13
N ALA A 49 -21.35 6.77 19.44
CA ALA A 49 -21.34 5.90 18.27
C ALA A 49 -20.59 4.61 18.58
N GLU A 50 -21.14 3.47 18.13
CA GLU A 50 -20.53 2.16 18.26
C GLU A 50 -19.19 2.05 17.52
N PRO A 51 -18.24 1.22 18.00
CA PRO A 51 -16.87 1.20 17.48
C PRO A 51 -16.81 0.57 16.08
N SER A 52 -16.24 1.31 15.13
CA SER A 52 -15.93 0.80 13.80
C SER A 52 -14.69 -0.08 13.81
N SER A 53 -14.74 -1.25 13.20
CA SER A 53 -13.62 -2.16 12.98
C SER A 53 -12.52 -1.47 12.14
N THR A 54 -11.28 -1.51 12.61
CA THR A 54 -10.11 -0.87 12.01
C THR A 54 -9.21 -1.89 11.32
N PRO A 55 -8.47 -1.51 10.26
CA PRO A 55 -7.48 -2.36 9.62
C PRO A 55 -6.37 -2.70 10.60
N GLY A 56 -6.12 -3.97 10.81
CA GLY A 56 -5.07 -4.46 11.69
C GLY A 56 -5.53 -5.27 12.89
N ASP A 57 -6.79 -5.24 13.24
CA ASP A 57 -7.33 -6.15 14.25
C ASP A 57 -7.53 -7.54 13.63
N SER A 58 -6.56 -8.41 13.82
CA SER A 58 -6.92 -9.82 14.00
C SER A 58 -7.82 -9.85 15.22
N PRO A 59 -9.06 -10.33 15.14
CA PRO A 59 -10.00 -10.27 16.26
C PRO A 59 -9.37 -10.93 17.49
N ALA A 60 -9.45 -10.24 18.62
CA ALA A 60 -9.26 -10.88 19.91
C ALA A 60 -10.24 -12.06 19.94
N VAL A 61 -9.72 -13.26 20.20
CA VAL A 61 -10.47 -14.51 20.25
C VAL A 61 -11.64 -14.34 21.24
N SER A 62 -12.84 -14.05 20.73
CA SER A 62 -14.05 -14.10 21.53
C SER A 62 -14.50 -15.56 21.62
N ALA A 63 -14.93 -16.00 22.80
CA ALA A 63 -15.25 -17.39 23.10
C ALA A 63 -16.41 -18.00 22.28
N ASP A 64 -17.08 -17.21 21.45
CA ASP A 64 -18.29 -17.62 20.71
C ASP A 64 -18.15 -17.58 19.17
N SER A 65 -16.97 -17.36 18.62
CA SER A 65 -16.76 -17.16 17.20
C SER A 65 -16.17 -18.37 16.45
N GLY A 66 -16.82 -19.50 16.54
CA GLY A 66 -16.63 -20.61 15.58
C GLY A 66 -17.43 -20.43 14.29
N LEU A 67 -17.94 -19.25 14.06
CA LEU A 67 -18.85 -18.94 12.95
C LEU A 67 -18.04 -18.67 11.67
N TRP A 68 -18.63 -19.10 10.57
CA TRP A 68 -18.19 -18.75 9.24
C TRP A 68 -18.64 -17.33 8.91
N HIS A 69 -17.71 -16.53 8.42
CA HIS A 69 -17.94 -15.19 7.91
C HIS A 69 -17.84 -15.19 6.40
N TYR A 70 -18.70 -14.44 5.75
CA TYR A 70 -18.63 -14.20 4.31
C TYR A 70 -18.94 -12.75 4.04
N GLY A 71 -18.28 -12.20 3.04
CA GLY A 71 -18.42 -10.80 2.72
C GLY A 71 -18.15 -10.48 1.26
N ALA A 72 -18.49 -9.26 0.89
CA ALA A 72 -18.25 -8.71 -0.43
C ALA A 72 -17.90 -7.23 -0.34
N TYR A 73 -17.16 -6.75 -1.33
CA TYR A 73 -16.76 -5.36 -1.43
C TYR A 73 -16.76 -4.91 -2.89
N LEU A 74 -17.30 -3.72 -3.12
CA LEU A 74 -17.27 -3.04 -4.42
C LEU A 74 -16.69 -1.63 -4.24
N ASP A 75 -15.84 -1.23 -5.17
CA ASP A 75 -15.14 0.04 -5.19
C ASP A 75 -15.18 0.64 -6.58
N VAL A 76 -15.85 1.78 -6.71
CA VAL A 76 -15.91 2.56 -7.95
C VAL A 76 -15.54 4.00 -7.64
N ALA A 77 -14.67 4.58 -8.44
CA ALA A 77 -14.30 5.98 -8.29
C ALA A 77 -14.20 6.72 -9.63
N TYR A 78 -14.37 8.02 -9.55
CA TYR A 78 -13.95 8.97 -10.59
C TYR A 78 -12.84 9.83 -10.03
N ILE A 79 -11.68 9.85 -10.68
CA ILE A 79 -10.53 10.66 -10.28
C ILE A 79 -10.28 11.70 -11.38
N LEU A 80 -10.59 12.96 -11.08
CA LEU A 80 -10.24 14.07 -11.93
C LEU A 80 -8.78 14.46 -11.68
N ASN A 81 -7.91 14.22 -12.67
CA ASN A 81 -6.53 14.70 -12.69
C ASN A 81 -6.46 15.98 -13.54
N PHE A 82 -6.06 17.08 -12.92
CA PHE A 82 -5.98 18.38 -13.61
C PHE A 82 -4.82 18.48 -14.60
N ASN A 83 -3.92 17.53 -14.65
CA ASN A 83 -2.89 17.42 -15.69
C ASN A 83 -3.44 16.78 -16.98
N PHE A 84 -4.63 16.17 -16.95
CA PHE A 84 -5.28 15.49 -18.08
C PHE A 84 -4.34 14.59 -18.88
N PRO A 85 -3.69 13.60 -18.27
CA PRO A 85 -2.76 12.71 -18.96
C PRO A 85 -3.50 11.91 -20.05
N GLU A 86 -2.94 11.83 -21.25
CA GLU A 86 -3.56 11.13 -22.39
C GLU A 86 -3.67 9.61 -22.19
N ASN A 87 -2.78 9.03 -21.40
CA ASN A 87 -2.83 7.62 -21.06
C ASN A 87 -3.81 7.29 -19.91
N HIS A 88 -4.46 8.30 -19.32
CA HIS A 88 -5.36 8.15 -18.17
C HIS A 88 -4.73 7.42 -16.98
N LEU A 89 -3.41 7.50 -16.80
CA LEU A 89 -2.71 6.77 -15.75
C LEU A 89 -2.04 7.69 -14.73
N TRP A 90 -2.02 7.22 -13.49
CA TRP A 90 -1.14 7.75 -12.46
C TRP A 90 0.23 7.08 -12.57
N ARG A 91 1.26 7.88 -12.77
CA ARG A 91 2.62 7.37 -12.92
C ARG A 91 3.14 6.79 -11.59
N ASN A 92 3.75 5.62 -11.66
CA ASN A 92 4.41 4.95 -10.53
C ASN A 92 3.47 4.62 -9.35
N ARG A 93 2.18 4.36 -9.64
CA ARG A 93 1.18 3.97 -8.64
C ARG A 93 0.58 2.61 -8.98
N ALA A 94 0.36 1.79 -7.94
CA ALA A 94 -0.27 0.48 -8.07
C ALA A 94 -1.80 0.56 -7.89
N THR A 95 -2.29 1.47 -7.05
CA THR A 95 -3.72 1.59 -6.74
C THR A 95 -4.30 2.91 -7.23
N ALA A 96 -5.62 2.95 -7.44
CA ALA A 96 -6.36 4.12 -7.91
C ALA A 96 -5.72 4.76 -9.17
N ALA A 97 -5.19 3.91 -10.06
CA ALA A 97 -4.27 4.33 -11.11
C ALA A 97 -4.95 4.93 -12.34
N ARG A 98 -6.28 4.80 -12.50
CA ARG A 98 -7.05 5.32 -13.65
C ARG A 98 -7.60 6.71 -13.35
N HIS A 99 -7.40 7.64 -14.28
CA HIS A 99 -7.79 9.05 -14.15
C HIS A 99 -8.71 9.51 -15.26
N ASN A 100 -9.57 10.52 -14.96
CA ASN A 100 -10.48 11.20 -15.88
C ASN A 100 -11.50 10.25 -16.53
N GLU A 101 -11.87 9.19 -15.79
CA GLU A 101 -12.89 8.20 -16.15
C GLU A 101 -13.48 7.54 -14.90
N PHE A 102 -14.64 6.90 -15.02
CA PHE A 102 -15.13 6.03 -13.97
C PHE A 102 -14.34 4.72 -13.98
N ALA A 103 -13.80 4.35 -12.83
CA ALA A 103 -12.96 3.18 -12.68
C ALA A 103 -13.56 2.21 -11.65
N PRO A 104 -13.90 0.97 -12.03
CA PRO A 104 -14.17 -0.12 -11.09
C PRO A 104 -12.83 -0.60 -10.53
N ASN A 105 -12.40 0.01 -9.41
CA ASN A 105 -11.05 -0.23 -8.88
C ASN A 105 -10.95 -1.60 -8.23
N MET A 106 -12.01 -2.05 -7.51
CA MET A 106 -11.99 -3.35 -6.85
C MET A 106 -13.39 -3.92 -6.69
N ALA A 107 -13.50 -5.22 -6.93
CA ALA A 107 -14.61 -6.05 -6.49
C ALA A 107 -14.03 -7.30 -5.83
N LEU A 108 -14.54 -7.72 -4.69
CA LEU A 108 -14.13 -8.96 -4.05
C LEU A 108 -15.29 -9.66 -3.34
N ALA A 109 -15.14 -10.98 -3.18
CA ALA A 109 -15.97 -11.78 -2.31
C ALA A 109 -15.10 -12.79 -1.57
N TYR A 110 -15.44 -13.09 -0.33
CA TYR A 110 -14.66 -14.01 0.49
C TYR A 110 -15.53 -14.84 1.43
N VAL A 111 -14.97 -15.97 1.85
CA VAL A 111 -15.42 -16.76 3.00
C VAL A 111 -14.24 -16.94 3.94
N ARG A 112 -14.50 -16.78 5.24
CA ARG A 112 -13.48 -16.91 6.30
C ARG A 112 -14.05 -17.73 7.45
N LYS A 113 -13.20 -18.57 8.02
CA LYS A 113 -13.43 -19.23 9.30
C LYS A 113 -12.29 -18.90 10.23
N ASP A 114 -12.60 -18.26 11.34
CA ASP A 114 -11.62 -17.90 12.34
C ASP A 114 -11.25 -19.10 13.25
N VAL A 115 -10.02 -19.06 13.80
CA VAL A 115 -9.56 -20.04 14.78
C VAL A 115 -10.00 -19.62 16.18
N ASN A 116 -10.37 -20.59 17.01
CA ASN A 116 -10.58 -20.39 18.44
C ASN A 116 -10.23 -21.67 19.24
N GLU A 117 -10.42 -21.67 20.55
CA GLU A 117 -10.11 -22.83 21.39
C GLU A 117 -11.02 -24.04 21.11
N SER A 118 -12.25 -23.83 20.72
CA SER A 118 -13.21 -24.90 20.38
C SER A 118 -13.02 -25.42 18.96
N SER A 119 -12.49 -24.59 18.05
CA SER A 119 -12.21 -24.95 16.66
C SER A 119 -10.85 -24.38 16.24
N ARG A 120 -9.80 -25.17 16.41
CA ARG A 120 -8.41 -24.74 16.26
C ARG A 120 -7.95 -24.55 14.83
N TRP A 121 -8.74 -24.92 13.82
CA TRP A 121 -8.41 -24.68 12.43
C TRP A 121 -9.28 -23.57 11.85
N GLY A 122 -8.71 -22.76 10.99
CA GLY A 122 -9.36 -21.69 10.27
C GLY A 122 -8.92 -21.67 8.81
N MET A 123 -9.62 -20.88 8.01
CA MET A 123 -9.26 -20.63 6.61
C MET A 123 -9.82 -19.31 6.14
N GLU A 124 -9.21 -18.77 5.12
CA GLU A 124 -9.77 -17.66 4.35
C GLU A 124 -9.58 -17.96 2.85
N LEU A 125 -10.66 -17.86 2.10
CA LEU A 125 -10.66 -17.99 0.65
C LEU A 125 -11.49 -16.86 0.05
N GLY A 126 -10.93 -16.17 -0.93
CA GLY A 126 -11.64 -15.10 -1.61
C GLY A 126 -11.10 -14.85 -3.01
N VAL A 127 -11.93 -14.21 -3.81
CA VAL A 127 -11.61 -13.78 -5.18
C VAL A 127 -11.78 -12.28 -5.29
N GLN A 128 -10.99 -11.68 -6.19
CA GLN A 128 -11.01 -10.24 -6.44
C GLN A 128 -10.80 -9.93 -7.93
N GLY A 129 -11.21 -8.73 -8.34
CA GLY A 129 -11.00 -8.21 -9.67
C GLY A 129 -11.18 -6.70 -9.70
N GLY A 130 -10.71 -6.05 -10.75
CA GLY A 130 -10.74 -4.60 -10.92
C GLY A 130 -9.36 -4.02 -11.24
N TYR A 131 -9.29 -2.73 -11.52
CA TYR A 131 -8.04 -2.09 -11.93
C TYR A 131 -6.93 -2.19 -10.87
N ASP A 132 -7.26 -2.13 -9.57
CA ASP A 132 -6.27 -2.24 -8.51
C ASP A 132 -5.68 -3.66 -8.45
N SER A 133 -6.47 -4.72 -8.73
CA SER A 133 -5.95 -6.08 -8.79
C SER A 133 -5.08 -6.33 -10.02
N GLU A 134 -5.42 -5.72 -11.17
CA GLU A 134 -4.65 -5.83 -12.42
C GLU A 134 -3.26 -5.18 -12.30
N ARG A 135 -3.20 -4.06 -11.59
CA ARG A 135 -1.94 -3.33 -11.38
C ARG A 135 -1.19 -3.76 -10.13
N PHE A 136 -1.78 -4.61 -9.34
CA PHE A 136 -1.11 -5.23 -8.21
C PHE A 136 0.08 -6.05 -8.77
N ALA A 137 1.21 -5.39 -8.80
CA ALA A 137 2.40 -5.90 -9.41
C ALA A 137 2.97 -7.04 -8.56
N PHE A 138 2.65 -8.26 -8.97
CA PHE A 138 3.68 -9.26 -8.84
C PHE A 138 4.74 -8.84 -9.83
N LEU A 139 5.86 -8.32 -9.32
CA LEU A 139 6.98 -8.01 -10.16
C LEU A 139 7.25 -9.26 -11.01
N GLN A 140 7.10 -9.11 -12.29
CA GLN A 140 7.42 -10.12 -13.26
C GLN A 140 8.91 -10.38 -13.08
N GLY A 141 9.23 -11.47 -12.36
CA GLY A 141 10.56 -12.00 -12.38
C GLY A 141 10.86 -12.40 -13.83
N GLU A 142 12.10 -12.47 -14.22
CA GLU A 142 12.57 -12.88 -15.55
C GLU A 142 12.08 -14.27 -15.98
N ARG A 143 11.34 -14.98 -15.13
CA ARG A 143 10.69 -16.25 -15.42
C ARG A 143 9.17 -16.08 -15.27
N GLU A 144 8.51 -15.98 -16.40
CA GLU A 144 7.06 -16.12 -16.44
C GLU A 144 6.68 -17.54 -16.01
N VAL A 145 6.04 -17.63 -14.85
CA VAL A 145 5.32 -18.85 -14.49
C VAL A 145 3.96 -18.78 -15.16
N SER A 146 3.69 -19.70 -16.08
CA SER A 146 2.40 -19.79 -16.75
C SER A 146 1.25 -19.82 -15.72
N GLY A 147 0.31 -18.88 -15.83
CA GLY A 147 -0.82 -18.76 -14.92
C GLY A 147 -0.56 -17.94 -13.64
N ALA A 148 0.66 -17.43 -13.41
CA ALA A 148 0.94 -16.57 -12.23
C ALA A 148 0.08 -15.31 -12.22
N ASP A 149 -0.27 -14.78 -13.36
CA ASP A 149 -1.18 -13.64 -13.51
C ASP A 149 -2.57 -13.91 -12.93
N THR A 150 -3.04 -15.16 -12.97
CA THR A 150 -4.33 -15.54 -12.38
C THR A 150 -4.36 -15.34 -10.87
N LEU A 151 -3.21 -15.42 -10.20
CA LEU A 151 -3.10 -15.30 -8.74
C LEU A 151 -3.45 -13.89 -8.24
N ARG A 152 -3.36 -12.85 -9.07
CA ARG A 152 -3.80 -11.48 -8.73
C ARG A 152 -5.30 -11.39 -8.47
N HIS A 153 -6.08 -12.34 -8.99
CA HIS A 153 -7.53 -12.46 -8.78
C HIS A 153 -7.90 -13.23 -7.51
N ILE A 154 -6.92 -13.72 -6.77
CA ILE A 154 -7.12 -14.33 -5.47
C ILE A 154 -6.98 -13.27 -4.39
N HIS A 155 -8.06 -13.01 -3.65
CA HIS A 155 -8.06 -12.09 -2.51
C HIS A 155 -7.23 -12.65 -1.36
N ARG A 156 -7.53 -13.89 -0.94
CA ARG A 156 -6.83 -14.68 0.08
C ARG A 156 -6.98 -16.14 -0.28
N ALA A 157 -5.99 -16.93 0.10
CA ALA A 157 -6.07 -18.39 0.03
C ALA A 157 -5.13 -18.97 1.09
N ASN A 158 -5.64 -19.13 2.30
CA ASN A 158 -4.82 -19.61 3.41
C ASN A 158 -5.60 -20.51 4.36
N VAL A 159 -4.86 -21.28 5.13
CA VAL A 159 -5.33 -22.08 6.26
C VAL A 159 -4.59 -21.65 7.52
N SER A 160 -5.27 -21.69 8.66
CA SER A 160 -4.71 -21.32 9.95
C SER A 160 -4.93 -22.42 10.97
N TYR A 161 -3.98 -22.56 11.90
CA TYR A 161 -4.07 -23.47 13.03
C TYR A 161 -3.65 -22.80 14.33
N LEU A 162 -4.51 -22.87 15.34
CA LEU A 162 -4.23 -22.40 16.68
C LEU A 162 -3.61 -23.54 17.50
N ALA A 163 -2.27 -23.59 17.56
CA ALA A 163 -1.57 -24.56 18.38
C ALA A 163 -1.72 -24.24 19.89
N PRO A 164 -1.98 -25.25 20.74
CA PRO A 164 -2.17 -25.07 22.18
C PRO A 164 -0.82 -24.90 22.91
N VAL A 165 -0.07 -23.87 22.53
CA VAL A 165 1.24 -23.53 23.13
C VAL A 165 1.10 -22.20 23.84
N GLY A 166 1.28 -22.21 25.15
CA GLY A 166 1.17 -21.02 25.99
C GLY A 166 -0.19 -20.34 25.86
N LYS A 167 -0.18 -19.07 25.41
CA LYS A 167 -1.39 -18.26 25.14
C LYS A 167 -2.01 -18.52 23.75
N GLY A 168 -1.56 -19.54 23.04
CA GLY A 168 -2.01 -19.87 21.68
C GLY A 168 -1.08 -19.34 20.59
N LEU A 169 -0.44 -20.25 19.85
CA LEU A 169 0.38 -19.94 18.69
C LEU A 169 -0.46 -20.13 17.43
N THR A 170 -0.77 -19.04 16.72
CA THR A 170 -1.47 -19.12 15.44
C THR A 170 -0.46 -19.24 14.31
N ILE A 171 -0.58 -20.32 13.53
CA ILE A 171 0.23 -20.57 12.32
C ILE A 171 -0.69 -20.43 11.12
N THR A 172 -0.33 -19.59 10.14
CA THR A 172 -1.08 -19.39 8.91
C THR A 172 -0.19 -19.70 7.71
N ALA A 173 -0.69 -20.50 6.76
CA ALA A 173 0.03 -20.88 5.55
C ALA A 173 -0.82 -20.59 4.31
N GLY A 174 -0.19 -20.04 3.27
CA GLY A 174 -0.80 -19.67 2.00
C GLY A 174 -0.67 -18.17 1.71
N LEU A 175 -1.67 -17.60 1.03
CA LEU A 175 -1.75 -16.17 0.72
C LEU A 175 -2.48 -15.42 1.83
N PHE A 176 -1.79 -14.51 2.51
CA PHE A 176 -2.30 -13.77 3.66
C PHE A 176 -1.95 -12.27 3.56
N ASN A 177 -2.56 -11.45 4.41
CA ASN A 177 -2.22 -10.02 4.54
C ASN A 177 -0.75 -9.84 4.89
N SER A 178 -0.11 -8.88 4.24
CA SER A 178 1.26 -8.49 4.61
C SER A 178 1.33 -8.07 6.09
N LEU A 179 2.45 -8.39 6.71
CA LEU A 179 2.80 -7.85 8.02
C LEU A 179 3.60 -6.54 7.91
N ILE A 180 3.87 -6.06 6.69
CA ILE A 180 4.55 -4.79 6.43
C ILE A 180 3.50 -3.78 5.96
N GLY A 181 3.55 -2.57 6.52
CA GLY A 181 2.67 -1.46 6.13
C GLY A 181 1.47 -1.27 7.06
N TYR A 182 0.95 -0.05 7.04
CA TYR A 182 -0.21 0.37 7.82
C TYR A 182 -1.51 0.32 7.00
N GLU A 183 -1.43 0.66 5.72
CA GLU A 183 -2.60 0.76 4.85
C GLU A 183 -2.87 -0.55 4.10
N SER A 184 -4.14 -0.83 3.88
CA SER A 184 -4.65 -1.98 3.13
C SER A 184 -4.68 -1.71 1.61
N LEU A 185 -4.63 -2.79 0.80
CA LEU A 185 -4.98 -2.74 -0.62
C LEU A 185 -6.41 -2.21 -0.84
N TYR A 186 -7.32 -2.47 0.09
CA TYR A 186 -8.75 -2.15 -0.06
C TYR A 186 -9.06 -0.78 0.56
N ALA A 187 -9.60 0.14 -0.26
CA ALA A 187 -9.91 1.50 0.20
C ALA A 187 -10.88 1.53 1.38
N LYS A 188 -11.75 0.53 1.52
CA LYS A 188 -12.69 0.40 2.65
C LYS A 188 -12.00 0.36 4.01
N ASP A 189 -10.79 -0.19 4.07
CA ASP A 189 -10.02 -0.41 5.29
C ASP A 189 -9.06 0.76 5.60
N ASN A 190 -9.01 1.76 4.74
CA ASN A 190 -8.12 2.91 4.88
C ASN A 190 -8.88 4.18 5.27
N VAL A 191 -8.17 5.10 5.88
CA VAL A 191 -8.69 6.40 6.31
C VAL A 191 -8.96 7.32 5.11
N ASN A 192 -8.04 7.34 4.13
CA ASN A 192 -8.18 8.02 2.86
C ASN A 192 -8.55 7.00 1.75
N TYR A 193 -9.08 7.48 0.63
CA TYR A 193 -9.35 6.62 -0.52
C TYR A 193 -8.05 6.21 -1.22
N THR A 194 -7.22 7.17 -1.62
CA THR A 194 -5.92 6.88 -2.21
C THR A 194 -4.94 6.43 -1.14
N ARG A 195 -4.14 5.41 -1.43
CA ARG A 195 -3.09 4.92 -0.53
C ARG A 195 -1.91 5.87 -0.52
N SER A 196 -1.08 5.80 0.50
CA SER A 196 0.17 6.56 0.55
C SER A 196 1.21 6.03 -0.45
N TRP A 197 2.26 6.80 -0.67
CA TRP A 197 3.39 6.34 -1.49
C TRP A 197 4.10 5.14 -0.85
N ILE A 198 4.23 5.13 0.49
CA ILE A 198 4.83 3.95 1.15
C ILE A 198 3.94 2.71 0.95
N ALA A 199 2.63 2.82 1.06
CA ALA A 199 1.72 1.68 0.94
C ALA A 199 1.74 1.06 -0.46
N ASP A 200 1.75 1.87 -1.52
CA ASP A 200 1.85 1.36 -2.90
C ASP A 200 3.23 0.76 -3.25
N ASN A 201 4.23 1.00 -2.40
CA ASN A 201 5.58 0.49 -2.57
C ASN A 201 5.97 -0.52 -1.46
N THR A 202 4.98 -1.04 -0.72
CA THR A 202 5.09 -2.18 0.19
C THR A 202 4.13 -3.30 -0.21
N PRO A 203 4.42 -4.56 0.10
CA PRO A 203 3.50 -5.66 -0.24
C PRO A 203 2.21 -5.55 0.56
N TYR A 204 1.08 -5.62 -0.12
CA TYR A 204 -0.23 -5.75 0.52
C TYR A 204 -0.55 -7.18 0.94
N MET A 205 0.04 -8.15 0.26
CA MET A 205 -0.14 -9.58 0.52
C MET A 205 1.20 -10.29 0.45
N MET A 206 1.32 -11.41 1.17
CA MET A 206 2.48 -12.29 1.18
C MET A 206 2.05 -13.74 0.99
N PHE A 207 2.85 -14.51 0.30
CA PHE A 207 2.64 -15.95 0.12
C PHE A 207 3.74 -16.74 0.84
N GLY A 208 3.33 -17.60 1.78
CA GLY A 208 4.26 -18.38 2.60
C GLY A 208 3.64 -18.86 3.88
N VAL A 209 4.39 -18.78 4.97
CA VAL A 209 3.95 -19.17 6.32
C VAL A 209 4.29 -18.05 7.29
N ASN A 210 3.36 -17.74 8.19
CA ASN A 210 3.62 -16.90 9.36
C ASN A 210 3.17 -17.61 10.64
N ALA A 211 3.81 -17.25 11.75
CA ALA A 211 3.48 -17.71 13.08
C ALA A 211 3.37 -16.50 14.00
N LYS A 212 2.22 -16.33 14.67
CA LYS A 212 1.90 -15.21 15.56
C LYS A 212 1.65 -15.70 16.97
N TYR A 213 2.29 -15.07 17.97
CA TYR A 213 2.21 -15.47 19.38
C TYR A 213 2.00 -14.28 20.32
N PRO A 214 0.94 -14.26 21.13
CA PRO A 214 0.73 -13.27 22.18
C PRO A 214 1.65 -13.59 23.38
N VAL A 215 2.78 -12.90 23.48
CA VAL A 215 3.76 -13.09 24.58
C VAL A 215 3.17 -12.65 25.91
N THR A 216 2.55 -11.46 25.92
CA THR A 216 1.79 -10.91 27.03
C THR A 216 0.44 -10.42 26.53
N ASP A 217 -0.40 -9.85 27.38
CA ASP A 217 -1.67 -9.23 26.98
C ASP A 217 -1.45 -7.97 26.14
N ASN A 218 -0.26 -7.35 26.25
CA ASN A 218 0.11 -6.13 25.57
C ASN A 218 1.15 -6.34 24.45
N LEU A 219 1.82 -7.49 24.37
CA LEU A 219 2.88 -7.76 23.41
C LEU A 219 2.56 -8.99 22.57
N THR A 220 2.45 -8.79 21.28
CA THR A 220 2.36 -9.86 20.28
C THR A 220 3.62 -9.85 19.42
N VAL A 221 4.15 -11.03 19.10
CA VAL A 221 5.24 -11.22 18.16
C VAL A 221 4.80 -12.11 17.00
N ALA A 222 5.38 -11.90 15.83
CA ALA A 222 5.19 -12.77 14.67
C ALA A 222 6.52 -12.98 13.95
N ALA A 223 6.67 -14.16 13.33
CA ALA A 223 7.74 -14.46 12.39
C ALA A 223 7.13 -15.00 11.10
N PHE A 224 7.78 -14.75 9.97
CA PHE A 224 7.29 -15.24 8.70
C PHE A 224 8.42 -15.65 7.74
N VAL A 225 8.08 -16.62 6.88
CA VAL A 225 8.90 -17.07 5.75
C VAL A 225 8.03 -17.01 4.52
N VAL A 226 8.44 -16.24 3.52
CA VAL A 226 7.64 -15.94 2.33
C VAL A 226 8.46 -16.03 1.05
N ASN A 227 7.78 -16.12 -0.08
CA ASN A 227 8.45 -16.21 -1.39
C ASN A 227 9.20 -14.92 -1.77
N GLY A 228 8.84 -13.76 -1.23
CA GLY A 228 9.52 -12.50 -1.51
C GLY A 228 8.65 -11.29 -1.15
N TYR A 229 9.18 -10.10 -1.38
CA TYR A 229 8.53 -8.85 -1.02
C TYR A 229 7.25 -8.61 -1.84
N TYR A 230 7.32 -8.83 -3.17
CA TYR A 230 6.17 -8.70 -4.08
C TYR A 230 5.90 -9.99 -4.86
N HIS A 231 6.44 -11.13 -4.43
CA HIS A 231 6.40 -12.36 -5.22
C HIS A 231 5.39 -13.37 -4.66
N LEU A 232 4.47 -13.83 -5.50
CA LEU A 232 3.68 -15.04 -5.24
C LEU A 232 4.47 -16.28 -5.60
N SER A 233 5.18 -16.26 -6.74
CA SER A 233 6.17 -17.27 -7.10
C SER A 233 7.57 -16.74 -6.87
N HIS A 234 8.47 -17.63 -6.46
CA HIS A 234 9.82 -17.24 -6.05
C HIS A 234 10.70 -16.96 -7.29
N PRO A 235 11.43 -15.82 -7.34
CA PRO A 235 12.33 -15.52 -8.46
C PRO A 235 13.67 -16.28 -8.37
N ASN A 236 13.96 -16.94 -7.25
CA ASN A 236 15.21 -17.65 -6.95
C ASN A 236 14.95 -18.85 -6.02
N ASP A 237 16.00 -19.50 -5.52
CA ASP A 237 15.91 -20.73 -4.72
C ASP A 237 15.88 -20.47 -3.20
N GLN A 238 15.83 -19.22 -2.76
CA GLN A 238 15.83 -18.88 -1.33
C GLN A 238 14.61 -18.07 -0.93
N PRO A 239 13.93 -18.44 0.17
CA PRO A 239 12.83 -17.65 0.71
C PRO A 239 13.32 -16.37 1.38
N SER A 240 12.39 -15.48 1.62
CA SER A 240 12.59 -14.28 2.41
C SER A 240 12.01 -14.45 3.80
N TYR A 241 12.57 -13.72 4.75
CA TYR A 241 12.28 -13.85 6.17
C TYR A 241 11.91 -12.52 6.79
N GLY A 242 11.14 -12.57 7.86
CA GLY A 242 10.86 -11.37 8.63
C GLY A 242 10.25 -11.66 9.98
N GLY A 243 10.12 -10.58 10.71
CA GLY A 243 9.50 -10.61 12.04
C GLY A 243 8.80 -9.30 12.33
N GLN A 244 7.80 -9.39 13.19
CA GLN A 244 7.02 -8.26 13.67
C GLN A 244 6.85 -8.34 15.18
N TRP A 245 6.83 -7.21 15.84
CA TRP A 245 6.25 -7.07 17.16
C TRP A 245 5.23 -5.93 17.17
N ALA A 246 4.17 -6.12 17.96
CA ALA A 246 3.16 -5.12 18.22
C ALA A 246 2.98 -4.99 19.75
N TYR A 247 3.13 -3.76 20.24
CA TYR A 247 3.05 -3.44 21.66
C TYR A 247 1.98 -2.41 21.96
N LYS A 248 0.99 -2.80 22.72
CA LYS A 248 -0.04 -1.91 23.28
C LYS A 248 0.53 -1.18 24.50
N ALA A 249 1.05 0.03 24.31
CA ALA A 249 1.61 0.82 25.40
C ALA A 249 0.51 1.36 26.35
N THR A 250 -0.66 1.68 25.79
CA THR A 250 -1.89 2.01 26.52
C THR A 250 -3.08 1.39 25.79
N PRO A 251 -4.33 1.42 26.33
CA PRO A 251 -5.50 0.99 25.59
C PRO A 251 -5.69 1.66 24.23
N GLN A 252 -5.20 2.91 24.09
CA GLN A 252 -5.31 3.72 22.88
C GLN A 252 -4.06 3.69 21.99
N LEU A 253 -2.87 3.43 22.55
CA LEU A 253 -1.59 3.58 21.84
C LEU A 253 -0.96 2.23 21.54
N THR A 254 -0.74 1.98 20.25
CA THR A 254 -0.04 0.78 19.75
C THR A 254 1.20 1.19 18.97
N LEU A 255 2.30 0.49 19.22
CA LEU A 255 3.53 0.55 18.41
C LEU A 255 3.68 -0.78 17.69
N THR A 256 3.97 -0.73 16.38
CA THR A 256 4.26 -1.93 15.59
C THR A 256 5.56 -1.71 14.82
N GLN A 257 6.41 -2.71 14.82
CA GLN A 257 7.61 -2.73 13.99
C GLN A 257 7.69 -4.06 13.25
N THR A 258 7.97 -3.97 11.95
CA THR A 258 8.22 -5.14 11.11
C THR A 258 9.59 -5.01 10.46
N VAL A 259 10.33 -6.09 10.39
CA VAL A 259 11.59 -6.20 9.66
C VAL A 259 11.50 -7.32 8.64
N TYR A 260 12.15 -7.12 7.49
CA TYR A 260 12.17 -8.05 6.38
C TYR A 260 13.59 -8.15 5.82
N GLY A 261 13.99 -9.34 5.41
CA GLY A 261 15.25 -9.59 4.72
C GLY A 261 15.13 -10.78 3.77
N GLY A 262 15.54 -10.58 2.52
CA GLY A 262 15.54 -11.67 1.56
C GLY A 262 15.93 -11.24 0.14
N PRO A 263 16.21 -12.22 -0.73
CA PRO A 263 16.52 -11.95 -2.13
C PRO A 263 15.22 -11.73 -2.93
N ASP A 264 15.08 -10.55 -3.52
CA ASP A 264 13.98 -10.20 -4.43
C ASP A 264 14.43 -10.16 -5.90
N GLN A 265 15.62 -10.65 -6.19
CA GLN A 265 16.24 -10.77 -7.51
C GLN A 265 16.62 -12.24 -7.77
N THR A 266 16.92 -12.57 -9.00
CA THR A 266 17.41 -13.91 -9.36
C THR A 266 18.72 -14.29 -8.68
N ASN A 267 19.56 -13.28 -8.32
CA ASN A 267 20.78 -13.51 -7.58
C ASN A 267 20.50 -13.56 -6.07
N THR A 268 20.93 -14.64 -5.42
CA THR A 268 20.67 -14.92 -4.00
C THR A 268 21.81 -14.54 -3.06
N ALA A 269 22.91 -13.98 -3.58
CA ALA A 269 24.03 -13.55 -2.73
C ALA A 269 23.57 -12.44 -1.77
N LEU A 270 24.03 -12.51 -0.51
CA LEU A 270 23.60 -11.63 0.57
C LEU A 270 23.75 -10.14 0.25
N GLN A 271 24.74 -9.78 -0.55
CA GLN A 271 24.95 -8.40 -0.99
C GLN A 271 23.79 -7.83 -1.82
N PHE A 272 22.96 -8.68 -2.43
CA PHE A 272 21.81 -8.31 -3.24
C PHE A 272 20.48 -8.42 -2.49
N TRP A 273 20.50 -8.86 -1.24
CA TRP A 273 19.30 -8.94 -0.44
C TRP A 273 18.67 -7.57 -0.22
N ARG A 274 17.34 -7.55 -0.27
CA ARG A 274 16.53 -6.46 0.24
C ARG A 274 16.45 -6.58 1.74
N PHE A 275 16.69 -5.47 2.43
CA PHE A 275 16.38 -5.29 3.85
C PHE A 275 15.40 -4.15 3.97
N TYR A 276 14.36 -4.34 4.75
CA TYR A 276 13.29 -3.36 4.92
C TYR A 276 12.82 -3.34 6.36
N ALA A 277 12.53 -2.14 6.86
CA ALA A 277 11.94 -1.95 8.18
C ALA A 277 10.75 -0.99 8.06
N ASN A 278 9.65 -1.36 8.69
CA ASN A 278 8.43 -0.57 8.79
C ASN A 278 8.13 -0.31 10.27
N HIS A 279 7.82 0.93 10.60
CA HIS A 279 7.49 1.41 11.94
C HIS A 279 6.13 2.10 11.90
N ILE A 280 5.23 1.72 12.82
CA ILE A 280 3.89 2.27 12.92
C ILE A 280 3.66 2.69 14.39
N LEU A 281 3.18 3.90 14.56
CA LEU A 281 2.63 4.41 15.80
C LEU A 281 1.16 4.73 15.55
N GLU A 282 0.25 4.10 16.29
CA GLU A 282 -1.18 4.35 16.15
C GLU A 282 -1.80 4.70 17.50
N TRP A 283 -2.53 5.81 17.54
CA TRP A 283 -3.33 6.21 18.68
C TRP A 283 -4.80 6.33 18.27
N LYS A 284 -5.67 5.63 19.00
CA LYS A 284 -7.11 5.59 18.79
C LYS A 284 -7.82 6.16 20.01
N GLY A 285 -8.35 7.37 19.87
CA GLY A 285 -9.30 7.93 20.82
C GLY A 285 -10.73 7.63 20.40
N GLU A 286 -11.69 8.26 21.06
CA GLU A 286 -13.12 8.09 20.79
C GLU A 286 -13.49 8.60 19.39
N ASP A 287 -13.18 9.87 19.10
CA ASP A 287 -13.50 10.51 17.81
C ASP A 287 -12.28 10.76 16.93
N LEU A 288 -11.08 10.64 17.44
CA LEU A 288 -9.85 10.96 16.74
C LEU A 288 -8.95 9.73 16.66
N THR A 289 -8.53 9.38 15.44
CA THR A 289 -7.45 8.42 15.19
C THR A 289 -6.25 9.16 14.63
N LEU A 290 -5.09 8.94 15.21
CA LEU A 290 -3.80 9.41 14.71
C LEU A 290 -2.91 8.21 14.42
N ALA A 291 -2.25 8.23 13.27
CA ALA A 291 -1.22 7.24 12.98
C ALA A 291 -0.02 7.90 12.29
N ALA A 292 1.15 7.38 12.56
CA ALA A 292 2.38 7.72 11.85
C ALA A 292 3.03 6.44 11.37
N SER A 293 3.43 6.40 10.10
CA SER A 293 4.17 5.29 9.52
C SER A 293 5.47 5.80 8.93
N TYR A 294 6.54 5.04 9.15
CA TYR A 294 7.86 5.31 8.60
C TYR A 294 8.52 4.03 8.13
N ASP A 295 8.97 4.06 6.89
CA ASP A 295 9.58 2.93 6.22
C ASP A 295 10.98 3.28 5.74
N VAL A 296 11.90 2.32 5.84
CA VAL A 296 13.25 2.42 5.30
C VAL A 296 13.67 1.09 4.70
N GLY A 297 14.29 1.15 3.53
CA GLY A 297 14.73 -0.05 2.83
C GLY A 297 16.00 0.14 2.05
N THR A 298 16.69 -0.96 1.80
CA THR A 298 17.89 -1.01 0.98
C THR A 298 17.99 -2.34 0.25
N GLU A 299 18.53 -2.32 -0.97
CA GLU A 299 18.72 -3.51 -1.81
C GLU A 299 19.94 -3.35 -2.71
N GLY A 300 20.78 -4.38 -2.84
CA GLY A 300 21.85 -4.39 -3.83
C GLY A 300 21.27 -4.58 -5.23
N MET A 301 21.73 -3.83 -6.20
CA MET A 301 21.23 -3.87 -7.58
C MET A 301 22.13 -4.75 -8.44
N ALA A 302 21.79 -6.04 -8.61
CA ALA A 302 22.58 -6.99 -9.40
C ALA A 302 22.57 -6.66 -10.91
N ASP A 303 21.50 -6.00 -11.36
CA ASP A 303 21.24 -5.61 -12.74
C ASP A 303 21.96 -4.31 -13.18
N ARG A 304 22.67 -3.63 -12.25
CA ARG A 304 23.37 -2.37 -12.52
C ARG A 304 24.89 -2.52 -12.49
N PRO A 305 25.63 -1.87 -13.40
CA PRO A 305 27.10 -1.84 -13.36
C PRO A 305 27.62 -1.33 -12.01
N GLY A 306 28.63 -2.01 -11.46
CA GLY A 306 29.18 -1.67 -10.15
C GLY A 306 28.31 -2.08 -8.96
N HIS A 307 27.17 -2.71 -9.21
CA HIS A 307 26.27 -3.27 -8.21
C HIS A 307 25.95 -2.28 -7.05
N PRO A 308 25.48 -1.06 -7.35
CA PRO A 308 25.21 -0.09 -6.31
C PRO A 308 24.12 -0.59 -5.36
N ARG A 309 24.11 -0.04 -4.15
CA ARG A 309 23.06 -0.31 -3.20
C ARG A 309 21.98 0.75 -3.25
N ALA A 310 20.78 0.37 -3.64
CA ALA A 310 19.59 1.21 -3.63
C ALA A 310 19.18 1.52 -2.19
N PHE A 311 18.55 2.68 -2.03
CA PHE A 311 18.02 3.15 -0.76
C PHE A 311 16.65 3.81 -0.98
N VAL A 312 15.71 3.48 -0.11
CA VAL A 312 14.37 4.08 -0.04
C VAL A 312 14.03 4.47 1.38
N MET A 313 13.31 5.54 1.54
CA MET A 313 12.61 5.87 2.77
C MET A 313 11.33 6.65 2.47
N GLY A 314 10.35 6.51 3.35
CA GLY A 314 9.11 7.26 3.26
C GLY A 314 8.40 7.32 4.60
N GLY A 315 7.46 8.22 4.70
CA GLY A 315 6.64 8.34 5.89
C GLY A 315 5.37 9.10 5.63
N ASN A 316 4.37 8.84 6.46
CA ASN A 316 3.13 9.60 6.50
C ASN A 316 2.66 9.80 7.94
N VAL A 317 1.83 10.81 8.12
CA VAL A 317 1.02 10.99 9.31
C VAL A 317 -0.44 11.01 8.87
N VAL A 318 -1.27 10.25 9.56
CA VAL A 318 -2.71 10.18 9.31
C VAL A 318 -3.44 10.76 10.51
N ALA A 319 -4.39 11.64 10.26
CA ALA A 319 -5.36 12.07 11.26
C ALA A 319 -6.77 11.88 10.69
N ARG A 320 -7.62 11.12 11.39
CA ARG A 320 -9.03 10.96 11.07
C ARG A 320 -9.87 11.40 12.25
N TRP A 321 -10.78 12.30 12.00
CA TRP A 321 -11.70 12.80 12.98
C TRP A 321 -13.14 12.44 12.59
N HIS A 322 -13.84 11.73 13.47
CA HIS A 322 -15.28 11.53 13.42
C HIS A 322 -15.96 12.83 13.91
N VAL A 323 -16.60 13.55 12.99
CA VAL A 323 -17.16 14.88 13.29
C VAL A 323 -18.48 14.75 14.00
N THR A 324 -19.45 14.09 13.40
CA THR A 324 -20.79 13.83 13.94
C THR A 324 -21.56 12.91 13.03
N GLY A 325 -22.37 12.00 13.59
CA GLY A 325 -23.23 11.08 12.82
C GLY A 325 -22.44 10.32 11.75
N PRO A 326 -22.82 10.41 10.45
CA PRO A 326 -22.15 9.68 9.39
C PRO A 326 -20.86 10.32 8.85
N TRP A 327 -20.48 11.51 9.36
CA TRP A 327 -19.42 12.33 8.79
C TRP A 327 -18.07 12.14 9.48
N ALA A 328 -17.03 11.94 8.68
CA ALA A 328 -15.65 11.99 9.13
C ALA A 328 -14.78 12.82 8.18
N LEU A 329 -13.72 13.40 8.73
CA LEU A 329 -12.67 14.09 7.99
C LEU A 329 -11.35 13.38 8.19
N ALA A 330 -10.50 13.40 7.17
CA ALA A 330 -9.16 12.85 7.28
C ALA A 330 -8.14 13.69 6.52
N VAL A 331 -6.90 13.68 7.03
CA VAL A 331 -5.77 14.32 6.37
C VAL A 331 -4.55 13.40 6.46
N ARG A 332 -3.71 13.42 5.41
CA ARG A 332 -2.48 12.64 5.34
C ARG A 332 -1.40 13.41 4.58
N PRO A 333 -0.51 14.16 5.26
CA PRO A 333 0.78 14.56 4.73
C PRO A 333 1.71 13.35 4.62
N GLU A 334 2.50 13.28 3.55
CA GLU A 334 3.43 12.19 3.30
C GLU A 334 4.65 12.63 2.49
N PHE A 335 5.75 11.87 2.61
CA PHE A 335 6.90 11.97 1.75
C PHE A 335 7.40 10.57 1.37
N TYR A 336 8.09 10.48 0.22
CA TYR A 336 8.71 9.25 -0.25
C TYR A 336 9.96 9.58 -1.07
N TRP A 337 11.08 8.95 -0.74
CA TRP A 337 12.33 9.12 -1.46
C TRP A 337 12.85 7.76 -1.95
N ASP A 338 12.79 7.56 -3.25
CA ASP A 338 13.42 6.44 -3.94
C ASP A 338 14.70 6.94 -4.63
N ARG A 339 15.81 6.83 -3.91
CA ARG A 339 17.10 7.41 -4.34
C ARG A 339 17.58 6.86 -5.68
N ASN A 340 17.29 5.61 -5.98
CA ASN A 340 17.83 4.90 -7.13
C ASN A 340 16.77 4.37 -8.08
N GLY A 341 15.50 4.70 -7.84
CA GLY A 341 14.37 4.23 -8.66
C GLY A 341 14.09 2.73 -8.56
N ARG A 342 14.50 2.09 -7.48
CA ARG A 342 14.38 0.63 -7.34
C ARG A 342 12.98 0.18 -6.97
N TRP A 343 12.21 1.01 -6.23
CA TRP A 343 10.86 0.70 -5.78
C TRP A 343 9.79 1.28 -6.71
N THR A 344 9.92 2.54 -7.09
CA THR A 344 8.95 3.24 -7.95
C THR A 344 9.25 3.12 -9.45
N GLY A 345 10.44 2.63 -9.82
CA GLY A 345 10.96 2.68 -11.19
C GLY A 345 11.51 4.05 -11.61
N SER A 346 11.59 5.01 -10.67
CA SER A 346 12.04 6.38 -10.95
C SER A 346 12.84 6.96 -9.78
N GLU A 347 14.00 7.54 -10.06
CA GLU A 347 14.78 8.30 -9.07
C GLU A 347 14.01 9.58 -8.72
N GLN A 348 13.39 9.61 -7.56
CA GLN A 348 12.49 10.71 -7.20
C GLN A 348 12.37 10.92 -5.69
N PHE A 349 12.05 12.14 -5.33
CA PHE A 349 11.55 12.53 -4.02
C PHE A 349 10.14 13.10 -4.18
N VAL A 350 9.19 12.49 -3.51
CA VAL A 350 7.77 12.88 -3.57
C VAL A 350 7.33 13.44 -2.22
N LYS A 351 6.57 14.52 -2.27
CA LYS A 351 5.75 15.03 -1.16
C LYS A 351 4.31 14.97 -1.59
N ALA A 352 3.42 14.66 -0.68
CA ALA A 352 2.00 14.70 -0.98
C ALA A 352 1.17 15.12 0.24
N MET A 353 -0.04 15.63 -0.05
CA MET A 353 -1.05 15.97 0.94
C MET A 353 -2.39 15.47 0.46
N THR A 354 -3.04 14.65 1.28
CA THR A 354 -4.38 14.12 1.01
C THR A 354 -5.36 14.63 2.06
N SER A 355 -6.54 15.06 1.62
CA SER A 355 -7.64 15.48 2.49
C SER A 355 -8.92 14.81 2.03
N THR A 356 -9.65 14.16 2.93
CA THR A 356 -10.83 13.35 2.61
C THR A 356 -12.01 13.76 3.50
N ILE A 357 -13.17 13.89 2.87
CA ILE A 357 -14.47 13.96 3.54
C ILE A 357 -15.16 12.62 3.31
N GLU A 358 -15.60 11.99 4.37
CA GLU A 358 -16.26 10.69 4.34
C GLU A 358 -17.69 10.81 4.85
N TYR A 359 -18.63 10.15 4.16
CA TYR A 359 -20.02 9.98 4.57
C TYR A 359 -20.39 8.51 4.54
N ARG A 360 -20.84 7.94 5.69
CA ARG A 360 -21.21 6.54 5.85
C ARG A 360 -22.71 6.34 5.91
N ILE A 361 -23.21 5.36 5.17
CA ILE A 361 -24.61 4.97 5.11
C ILE A 361 -24.72 3.48 5.51
N PRO A 362 -24.79 3.18 6.82
CA PRO A 362 -24.96 1.80 7.28
C PRO A 362 -26.39 1.32 7.03
N TYR A 363 -26.53 0.08 6.56
CA TYR A 363 -27.82 -0.56 6.42
C TYR A 363 -27.73 -2.06 6.68
N LYS A 364 -28.23 -2.53 7.81
CA LYS A 364 -28.15 -3.94 8.26
C LYS A 364 -26.68 -4.42 8.22
N TRP A 365 -26.36 -5.39 7.35
CA TRP A 365 -25.04 -5.98 7.17
C TRP A 365 -24.23 -5.33 6.04
N THR A 366 -24.75 -4.23 5.50
CA THR A 366 -24.08 -3.48 4.43
C THR A 366 -23.70 -2.08 4.91
N ASN A 367 -22.64 -1.55 4.34
CA ASN A 367 -22.28 -0.17 4.52
C ASN A 367 -21.89 0.44 3.16
N THR A 368 -22.47 1.59 2.84
CA THR A 368 -22.04 2.38 1.68
C THR A 368 -21.28 3.58 2.20
N THR A 369 -20.04 3.74 1.77
CA THR A 369 -19.21 4.88 2.12
C THR A 369 -18.96 5.72 0.88
N VAL A 370 -19.29 7.01 0.96
CA VAL A 370 -18.97 8.00 -0.09
C VAL A 370 -17.80 8.83 0.39
N ARG A 371 -16.76 8.96 -0.42
CA ARG A 371 -15.58 9.78 -0.14
C ARG A 371 -15.38 10.84 -1.21
N LEU A 372 -15.24 12.07 -0.78
CA LEU A 372 -14.71 13.17 -1.58
C LEU A 372 -13.29 13.44 -1.09
N GLU A 373 -12.30 13.28 -1.97
CA GLU A 373 -10.89 13.42 -1.62
C GLU A 373 -10.21 14.41 -2.56
N HIS A 374 -9.40 15.30 -1.99
CA HIS A 374 -8.44 16.12 -2.72
C HIS A 374 -7.03 15.63 -2.38
N ARG A 375 -6.20 15.47 -3.40
CA ARG A 375 -4.81 15.11 -3.26
C ARG A 375 -3.92 16.01 -4.10
N TRP A 376 -2.83 16.46 -3.50
CA TRP A 376 -1.73 17.12 -4.17
C TRP A 376 -0.46 16.28 -4.02
N ASP A 377 0.28 16.12 -5.11
CA ASP A 377 1.60 15.51 -5.11
C ASP A 377 2.60 16.43 -5.81
N GLU A 378 3.84 16.45 -5.31
CA GLU A 378 5.01 17.05 -5.93
C GLU A 378 6.12 16.00 -6.02
N SER A 379 6.71 15.82 -7.22
CA SER A 379 7.78 14.87 -7.47
C SER A 379 8.97 15.60 -8.07
N THR A 380 10.13 15.47 -7.43
CA THR A 380 11.42 16.03 -7.85
C THR A 380 12.46 14.92 -8.03
N GLY A 381 13.58 15.20 -8.66
CA GLY A 381 14.64 14.24 -8.94
C GLY A 381 14.76 13.93 -10.44
N ALA A 382 15.81 13.20 -10.83
CA ALA A 382 16.14 12.95 -12.24
C ALA A 382 15.07 12.17 -12.99
N GLY A 383 14.37 11.27 -12.30
CA GLY A 383 13.24 10.48 -12.82
C GLY A 383 11.89 10.99 -12.37
N GLY A 384 11.81 12.14 -11.70
CA GLY A 384 10.59 12.68 -11.11
C GLY A 384 9.54 13.15 -12.13
N GLY A 385 8.35 13.48 -11.62
CA GLY A 385 7.24 14.06 -12.37
C GLY A 385 6.09 13.11 -12.63
N PHE A 386 4.95 13.70 -12.99
CA PHE A 386 3.68 13.05 -13.26
C PHE A 386 3.29 13.27 -14.72
N PHE A 387 2.56 12.32 -15.29
CA PHE A 387 2.04 12.46 -16.65
C PHE A 387 1.13 13.69 -16.78
N ARG A 388 1.27 14.39 -17.90
CA ARG A 388 0.39 15.49 -18.31
C ARG A 388 0.01 15.33 -19.78
N ARG A 389 -0.92 16.16 -20.24
CA ARG A 389 -1.30 16.25 -21.64
C ARG A 389 -0.10 16.62 -22.52
N GLY A 390 -0.03 15.99 -23.68
CA GLY A 390 1.00 16.19 -24.70
C GLY A 390 2.18 15.22 -24.58
N GLU A 391 2.91 15.12 -25.65
CA GLU A 391 4.10 14.30 -25.81
C GLU A 391 5.34 15.18 -25.99
N VAL A 392 6.47 14.75 -25.47
CA VAL A 392 7.78 15.38 -25.75
C VAL A 392 8.41 14.82 -27.03
N GLN A 393 8.05 13.58 -27.37
CA GLN A 393 8.40 12.85 -28.61
C GLN A 393 7.27 11.85 -28.88
N PRO A 394 7.07 11.39 -30.13
CA PRO A 394 6.06 10.39 -30.44
C PRO A 394 6.13 9.18 -29.51
N GLY A 395 5.05 8.90 -28.78
CA GLY A 395 4.95 7.83 -27.80
C GLY A 395 5.58 8.11 -26.44
N VAL A 396 6.18 9.29 -26.19
CA VAL A 396 6.78 9.69 -24.91
C VAL A 396 5.98 10.83 -24.29
N LEU A 397 5.21 10.50 -23.25
CA LEU A 397 4.33 11.47 -22.59
C LEU A 397 5.13 12.54 -21.84
N SER A 398 4.61 13.76 -21.89
CA SER A 398 5.14 14.90 -21.14
C SER A 398 4.96 14.69 -19.63
N LEU A 399 5.92 15.18 -18.85
CA LEU A 399 5.88 15.17 -17.39
C LEU A 399 5.79 16.58 -16.80
N THR A 400 5.23 16.67 -15.62
CA THR A 400 5.19 17.87 -14.79
C THR A 400 5.50 17.51 -13.34
N PRO A 401 6.18 18.37 -12.57
CA PRO A 401 6.55 18.04 -11.19
C PRO A 401 5.35 17.95 -10.25
N ASN A 402 4.22 18.56 -10.58
CA ASN A 402 3.06 18.63 -9.69
C ASN A 402 1.82 18.02 -10.32
N GLN A 403 0.95 17.49 -9.46
CA GLN A 403 -0.42 17.13 -9.83
C GLN A 403 -1.41 17.45 -8.71
N HIS A 404 -2.64 17.78 -9.12
CA HIS A 404 -3.80 17.87 -8.26
C HIS A 404 -4.86 16.89 -8.73
N LEU A 405 -5.45 16.19 -7.77
CA LEU A 405 -6.50 15.21 -7.99
C LEU A 405 -7.71 15.57 -7.13
N VAL A 406 -8.91 15.45 -7.72
CA VAL A 406 -10.17 15.43 -6.97
C VAL A 406 -10.86 14.12 -7.27
N LEU A 407 -11.23 13.39 -6.23
CA LEU A 407 -11.78 12.05 -6.33
C LEU A 407 -13.16 12.00 -5.66
N LEU A 408 -14.10 11.36 -6.35
CA LEU A 408 -15.35 10.88 -5.78
C LEU A 408 -15.33 9.36 -5.81
N GLY A 409 -15.28 8.71 -4.62
CA GLY A 409 -15.29 7.27 -4.46
C GLY A 409 -16.57 6.79 -3.79
N ILE A 410 -17.08 5.65 -4.25
CA ILE A 410 -18.21 4.94 -3.67
C ILE A 410 -17.73 3.54 -3.32
N LEU A 411 -17.78 3.20 -2.04
CA LEU A 411 -17.35 1.94 -1.47
C LEU A 411 -18.59 1.26 -0.89
N TRP A 412 -18.89 0.05 -1.34
CA TRP A 412 -19.96 -0.75 -0.78
C TRP A 412 -19.39 -2.02 -0.17
N THR A 413 -19.77 -2.31 1.06
CA THR A 413 -19.37 -3.54 1.78
C THR A 413 -20.58 -4.31 2.24
N PHE A 414 -20.45 -5.62 2.24
CA PHE A 414 -21.34 -6.57 2.88
C PHE A 414 -20.48 -7.50 3.74
N ASP A 415 -20.81 -7.63 5.02
CA ASP A 415 -20.17 -8.57 5.95
C ASP A 415 -21.26 -9.30 6.72
N SER A 416 -21.18 -10.64 6.74
CA SER A 416 -22.11 -11.46 7.54
C SER A 416 -21.89 -11.21 9.02
N PRO A 417 -22.91 -11.34 9.84
CA PRO A 417 -22.82 -11.21 11.29
C PRO A 417 -21.88 -12.26 11.90
#